data_57b638dc88ed3463e4453d9bdddf5be5
#
_entry.id   57b638dc88ed3463e4453d9bdddf5be5
#
_cell.length_a   1.000
_cell.length_b   1.000
_cell.length_c   1.000
_cell.angle_alpha   90.00
_cell.angle_beta   90.00
_cell.angle_gamma   90.00
#
_symmetry.space_group_name_H-M   'P 1'
#
loop_
_entity.id
_entity.type
_entity.pdbx_description
1 polymer ?
#
loop_
_entity_poly.entity_id
_entity_poly.type
_entity_poly.pdbx_seq_one_letter_code
_entity_poly.pdbx_strand_id
1 'polypeptide(L)'
;MASAPHAGERSPALIFIFITVLVDCIGIGLIIPVIPRLIEQLTGSGLSEASEYGGWLTFAYAIMQFACAPVLGGLSDQVGRRPVLLISLFGLGLDFLVSAFAPTIGWLFFARIVAGICGASFTTASAYMADISTPDKRAQNFGLIGAAFGLGFIIGPGLASLLVDFGTRVPFLVAAGLSLLNWLYGFFVLPESLAPENRRAFDWKRANPLGSFRALTRYRTLFGLILALVFMYLAGQVMQSVWTYFTMLKFGWTERLVGISLTVVGVAVAVVQGGLIRLIIPKIGQKNAVFLGLTVYIFSFLGFAFATQSWMAFALIVPYSFAGITGPAIQGIISGQVPPNEQGELQGGLTSLMSLTGIVGPLLMTHLFAFFTRPAAPVYFPGAPYLLGAVFIIISIFLTASALKTYVQPVASNVPAPVEE
;
A
#
# COMPACT_ATOMS: atom_id res chain seq x y z
N MET A 1 -0.32 36.09 17.99
CA MET A 1 0.87 35.80 17.16
C MET A 1 1.39 34.44 17.58
N ALA A 2 1.01 33.37 16.90
CA ALA A 2 1.62 32.06 17.10
C ALA A 2 2.88 32.04 16.25
N SER A 3 4.05 32.09 16.90
CA SER A 3 5.35 31.99 16.26
C SER A 3 5.49 30.68 15.51
N ALA A 4 6.10 30.72 14.33
CA ALA A 4 6.53 29.49 13.63
C ALA A 4 7.33 28.61 14.60
N PRO A 5 7.13 27.26 14.61
CA PRO A 5 7.78 26.38 15.56
C PRO A 5 9.31 26.52 15.45
N HIS A 6 9.97 26.77 16.59
CA HIS A 6 11.42 26.84 16.66
C HIS A 6 12.06 25.51 16.29
N ALA A 7 13.32 25.53 15.81
CA ALA A 7 14.03 24.35 15.34
C ALA A 7 14.07 23.16 16.33
N GLY A 8 13.89 23.42 17.64
CA GLY A 8 13.78 22.40 18.69
C GLY A 8 12.42 21.70 18.77
N GLU A 9 11.32 22.31 18.30
CA GLU A 9 9.97 21.74 18.34
C GLU A 9 9.68 20.81 17.12
N ARG A 10 10.52 20.86 16.09
CA ARG A 10 10.37 20.04 14.88
C ARG A 10 10.70 18.56 15.10
N SER A 11 11.56 18.24 16.04
CA SER A 11 11.96 16.85 16.32
C SER A 11 10.82 16.00 16.92
N PRO A 12 10.05 16.46 17.92
CA PRO A 12 8.90 15.71 18.45
C PRO A 12 7.80 15.47 17.42
N ALA A 13 7.51 16.46 16.56
CA ALA A 13 6.50 16.34 15.51
C ALA A 13 6.90 15.31 14.45
N LEU A 14 8.17 15.25 14.06
CA LEU A 14 8.68 14.28 13.11
C LEU A 14 8.58 12.85 13.65
N ILE A 15 8.95 12.67 14.93
CA ILE A 15 8.81 11.37 15.62
C ILE A 15 7.34 10.97 15.71
N PHE A 16 6.45 11.92 16.04
CA PHE A 16 5.01 11.65 16.09
C PHE A 16 4.47 11.17 14.75
N ILE A 17 4.78 11.84 13.63
CA ILE A 17 4.32 11.42 12.29
C ILE A 17 4.86 10.04 11.94
N PHE A 18 6.13 9.76 12.26
CA PHE A 18 6.71 8.43 12.07
C PHE A 18 5.94 7.36 12.84
N ILE A 19 5.68 7.59 14.14
CA ILE A 19 4.93 6.67 15.01
C ILE A 19 3.50 6.49 14.49
N THR A 20 2.86 7.57 14.05
CA THR A 20 1.49 7.53 13.50
C THR A 20 1.40 6.62 12.29
N VAL A 21 2.26 6.82 11.29
CA VAL A 21 2.27 5.97 10.10
C VAL A 21 2.64 4.52 10.45
N LEU A 22 3.58 4.33 11.36
CA LEU A 22 3.97 3.01 11.84
C LEU A 22 2.80 2.29 12.51
N VAL A 23 2.08 2.93 13.42
CA VAL A 23 0.93 2.36 14.13
C VAL A 23 -0.23 2.07 13.18
N ASP A 24 -0.52 2.96 12.23
CA ASP A 24 -1.54 2.72 11.20
C ASP A 24 -1.22 1.47 10.37
N CYS A 25 0.04 1.32 9.93
CA CYS A 25 0.48 0.14 9.18
C CYS A 25 0.51 -1.15 10.03
N ILE A 26 0.89 -1.06 11.31
CA ILE A 26 0.77 -2.18 12.26
C ILE A 26 -0.68 -2.59 12.40
N GLY A 27 -1.62 -1.65 12.55
CA GLY A 27 -3.05 -1.90 12.67
C GLY A 27 -3.59 -2.67 11.46
N ILE A 28 -3.25 -2.23 10.25
CA ILE A 28 -3.61 -2.94 9.01
C ILE A 28 -3.01 -4.35 9.01
N GLY A 29 -1.72 -4.48 9.34
CA GLY A 29 -1.02 -5.76 9.36
C GLY A 29 -1.57 -6.76 10.39
N LEU A 30 -2.05 -6.27 11.53
CA LEU A 30 -2.67 -7.08 12.60
C LEU A 30 -3.95 -7.79 12.13
N ILE A 31 -4.77 -7.13 11.31
CA ILE A 31 -6.08 -7.66 10.94
C ILE A 31 -6.04 -8.59 9.73
N ILE A 32 -5.04 -8.46 8.83
CA ILE A 32 -4.98 -9.25 7.59
C ILE A 32 -5.06 -10.78 7.84
N PRO A 33 -4.30 -11.37 8.77
CA PRO A 33 -4.34 -12.83 8.99
C PRO A 33 -5.66 -13.32 9.59
N VAL A 34 -6.40 -12.48 10.31
CA VAL A 34 -7.58 -12.88 11.10
C VAL A 34 -8.92 -12.56 10.44
N ILE A 35 -8.94 -11.68 9.43
CA ILE A 35 -10.16 -11.29 8.70
C ILE A 35 -10.93 -12.50 8.14
N PRO A 36 -10.31 -13.49 7.47
CA PRO A 36 -11.06 -14.62 6.93
C PRO A 36 -11.84 -15.39 7.99
N ARG A 37 -11.21 -15.68 9.13
CA ARG A 37 -11.88 -16.37 10.24
C ARG A 37 -12.99 -15.55 10.89
N LEU A 38 -12.78 -14.25 11.02
CA LEU A 38 -13.84 -13.38 11.54
C LEU A 38 -15.05 -13.37 10.59
N ILE A 39 -14.84 -13.32 9.28
CA ILE A 39 -15.92 -13.39 8.29
C ILE A 39 -16.65 -14.74 8.39
N GLU A 40 -15.92 -15.87 8.43
CA GLU A 40 -16.51 -17.20 8.61
C GLU A 40 -17.37 -17.28 9.89
N GLN A 41 -16.89 -16.73 11.02
CA GLN A 41 -17.63 -16.69 12.28
C GLN A 41 -18.92 -15.86 12.19
N LEU A 42 -18.91 -14.75 11.45
CA LEU A 42 -20.05 -13.84 11.34
C LEU A 42 -21.09 -14.28 10.31
N THR A 43 -20.67 -15.01 9.29
CA THR A 43 -21.54 -15.41 8.16
C THR A 43 -21.92 -16.89 8.20
N GLY A 44 -21.17 -17.72 8.93
CA GLY A 44 -21.32 -19.18 8.89
C GLY A 44 -20.86 -19.80 7.54
N SER A 45 -20.22 -19.02 6.67
CA SER A 45 -19.76 -19.45 5.35
C SER A 45 -18.37 -20.09 5.41
N GLY A 46 -17.97 -20.80 4.36
CA GLY A 46 -16.59 -21.29 4.20
C GLY A 46 -15.65 -20.23 3.61
N LEU A 47 -14.33 -20.55 3.56
CA LEU A 47 -13.29 -19.62 3.10
C LEU A 47 -13.50 -19.10 1.66
N SER A 48 -14.10 -19.88 0.78
CA SER A 48 -14.42 -19.44 -0.60
C SER A 48 -15.36 -18.24 -0.60
N GLU A 49 -16.48 -18.35 0.11
CA GLU A 49 -17.47 -17.27 0.22
C GLU A 49 -16.94 -16.12 1.10
N ALA A 50 -16.20 -16.44 2.17
CA ALA A 50 -15.54 -15.43 2.99
C ALA A 50 -14.58 -14.56 2.18
N SER A 51 -13.94 -15.09 1.13
CA SER A 51 -13.07 -14.32 0.25
C SER A 51 -13.84 -13.27 -0.56
N GLU A 52 -15.06 -13.55 -1.00
CA GLU A 52 -15.92 -12.56 -1.67
C GLU A 52 -16.27 -11.39 -0.72
N TYR A 53 -16.72 -11.71 0.51
CA TYR A 53 -16.93 -10.67 1.52
C TYR A 53 -15.67 -9.85 1.79
N GLY A 54 -14.49 -10.50 1.88
CA GLY A 54 -13.21 -9.85 2.04
C GLY A 54 -12.87 -8.89 0.90
N GLY A 55 -13.18 -9.29 -0.34
CA GLY A 55 -13.05 -8.43 -1.51
C GLY A 55 -13.94 -7.20 -1.44
N TRP A 56 -15.21 -7.37 -1.08
CA TRP A 56 -16.14 -6.25 -0.91
C TRP A 56 -15.78 -5.33 0.26
N LEU A 57 -15.30 -5.87 1.39
CA LEU A 57 -14.81 -5.07 2.52
C LEU A 57 -13.60 -4.22 2.12
N THR A 58 -12.66 -4.80 1.35
CA THR A 58 -11.50 -4.07 0.84
C THR A 58 -11.91 -3.01 -0.18
N PHE A 59 -12.88 -3.32 -1.05
CA PHE A 59 -13.44 -2.35 -1.99
C PHE A 59 -14.10 -1.17 -1.26
N ALA A 60 -14.95 -1.45 -0.26
CA ALA A 60 -15.61 -0.40 0.53
C ALA A 60 -14.60 0.55 1.18
N TYR A 61 -13.53 0.00 1.77
CA TYR A 61 -12.43 0.78 2.31
C TYR A 61 -11.73 1.62 1.23
N ALA A 62 -11.30 0.98 0.14
CA ALA A 62 -10.47 1.62 -0.89
C ALA A 62 -11.23 2.71 -1.66
N ILE A 63 -12.52 2.51 -1.98
CA ILE A 63 -13.33 3.51 -2.68
C ILE A 63 -13.58 4.74 -1.81
N MET A 64 -13.84 4.53 -0.51
CA MET A 64 -14.02 5.63 0.44
C MET A 64 -12.72 6.39 0.65
N GLN A 65 -11.59 5.69 0.78
CA GLN A 65 -10.28 6.32 0.88
C GLN A 65 -9.95 7.15 -0.37
N PHE A 66 -10.19 6.61 -1.55
CA PHE A 66 -9.96 7.32 -2.82
C PHE A 66 -10.83 8.57 -2.95
N ALA A 67 -12.11 8.47 -2.62
CA ALA A 67 -13.05 9.59 -2.71
C ALA A 67 -12.76 10.68 -1.65
N CYS A 68 -12.42 10.27 -0.42
CA CYS A 68 -12.26 11.19 0.71
C CYS A 68 -10.84 11.77 0.84
N ALA A 69 -9.81 11.16 0.25
CA ALA A 69 -8.43 11.65 0.39
C ALA A 69 -8.25 13.10 -0.10
N PRO A 70 -8.75 13.52 -1.28
CA PRO A 70 -8.64 14.92 -1.70
C PRO A 70 -9.50 15.87 -0.84
N VAL A 71 -10.64 15.39 -0.35
CA VAL A 71 -11.53 16.17 0.53
C VAL A 71 -10.85 16.44 1.87
N LEU A 72 -10.31 15.40 2.52
CA LEU A 72 -9.58 15.56 3.79
C LEU A 72 -8.30 16.36 3.62
N GLY A 73 -7.60 16.20 2.49
CA GLY A 73 -6.46 17.05 2.14
C GLY A 73 -6.86 18.51 2.08
N GLY A 74 -7.93 18.86 1.33
CA GLY A 74 -8.45 20.22 1.23
C GLY A 74 -8.97 20.78 2.56
N LEU A 75 -9.66 19.96 3.36
CA LEU A 75 -10.08 20.35 4.72
C LEU A 75 -8.87 20.64 5.60
N SER A 76 -7.80 19.82 5.51
CA SER A 76 -6.59 20.05 6.29
C SER A 76 -5.84 21.33 5.87
N ASP A 77 -5.98 21.77 4.61
CA ASP A 77 -5.49 23.08 4.14
C ASP A 77 -6.29 24.24 4.72
N GLN A 78 -7.57 24.03 5.02
CA GLN A 78 -8.46 25.08 5.53
C GLN A 78 -8.43 25.20 7.05
N VAL A 79 -8.60 24.08 7.77
CA VAL A 79 -8.76 24.10 9.25
C VAL A 79 -7.44 23.89 9.99
N GLY A 80 -6.40 23.41 9.28
CA GLY A 80 -5.11 23.01 9.83
C GLY A 80 -4.90 21.49 9.75
N ARG A 81 -3.64 21.05 9.82
CA ARG A 81 -3.26 19.63 9.70
C ARG A 81 -3.64 18.83 10.96
N ARG A 82 -3.37 19.42 12.12
CA ARG A 82 -3.57 18.75 13.42
C ARG A 82 -4.98 18.26 13.66
N PRO A 83 -6.06 19.08 13.50
CA PRO A 83 -7.44 18.64 13.73
C PRO A 83 -7.82 17.45 12.83
N VAL A 84 -7.45 17.49 11.55
CA VAL A 84 -7.78 16.43 10.58
C VAL A 84 -7.05 15.13 10.92
N LEU A 85 -5.76 15.19 11.27
CA LEU A 85 -5.00 14.02 11.72
C LEU A 85 -5.62 13.39 12.96
N LEU A 86 -5.95 14.20 13.97
CA LEU A 86 -6.54 13.69 15.22
C LEU A 86 -7.91 13.05 14.99
N ILE A 87 -8.79 13.65 14.20
CA ILE A 87 -10.10 13.06 13.87
C ILE A 87 -9.90 11.73 13.11
N SER A 88 -8.96 11.68 12.17
CA SER A 88 -8.67 10.46 11.41
C SER A 88 -8.14 9.33 12.30
N LEU A 89 -7.20 9.63 13.19
CA LEU A 89 -6.65 8.64 14.13
C LEU A 89 -7.71 8.11 15.10
N PHE A 90 -8.57 8.99 15.61
CA PHE A 90 -9.70 8.58 16.46
C PHE A 90 -10.65 7.67 15.68
N GLY A 91 -11.00 8.04 14.46
CA GLY A 91 -11.89 7.25 13.61
C GLY A 91 -11.33 5.88 13.25
N LEU A 92 -10.01 5.76 13.01
CA LEU A 92 -9.34 4.47 12.81
C LEU A 92 -9.36 3.61 14.08
N GLY A 93 -9.11 4.21 15.27
CA GLY A 93 -9.24 3.50 16.54
C GLY A 93 -10.65 2.99 16.76
N LEU A 94 -11.67 3.79 16.44
CA LEU A 94 -13.08 3.42 16.52
C LEU A 94 -13.43 2.31 15.52
N ASP A 95 -12.92 2.35 14.29
CA ASP A 95 -13.09 1.28 13.30
C ASP A 95 -12.62 -0.07 13.83
N PHE A 96 -11.39 -0.14 14.37
CA PHE A 96 -10.88 -1.37 14.96
C PHE A 96 -11.72 -1.85 16.13
N LEU A 97 -12.20 -0.93 16.96
CA LEU A 97 -13.07 -1.26 18.10
C LEU A 97 -14.42 -1.82 17.63
N VAL A 98 -15.06 -1.16 16.65
CA VAL A 98 -16.30 -1.64 16.04
C VAL A 98 -16.09 -3.01 15.39
N SER A 99 -14.98 -3.21 14.69
CA SER A 99 -14.62 -4.50 14.08
C SER A 99 -14.42 -5.60 15.13
N ALA A 100 -13.81 -5.28 16.30
CA ALA A 100 -13.61 -6.23 17.39
C ALA A 100 -14.92 -6.71 17.99
N PHE A 101 -15.92 -5.85 18.09
CA PHE A 101 -17.24 -6.17 18.69
C PHE A 101 -18.34 -6.40 17.65
N ALA A 102 -18.01 -6.46 16.35
CA ALA A 102 -18.98 -6.65 15.29
C ALA A 102 -19.86 -7.90 15.53
N PRO A 103 -21.19 -7.77 15.63
CA PRO A 103 -22.08 -8.91 15.76
C PRO A 103 -22.48 -9.51 14.41
N THR A 104 -22.36 -8.76 13.32
CA THR A 104 -22.71 -9.17 11.96
C THR A 104 -21.72 -8.61 10.95
N ILE A 105 -21.72 -9.19 9.75
CA ILE A 105 -20.90 -8.72 8.63
C ILE A 105 -21.19 -7.26 8.26
N GLY A 106 -22.42 -6.79 8.42
CA GLY A 106 -22.80 -5.40 8.15
C GLY A 106 -22.03 -4.38 9.00
N TRP A 107 -21.72 -4.73 10.26
CA TRP A 107 -20.88 -3.90 11.12
C TRP A 107 -19.43 -3.81 10.64
N LEU A 108 -18.90 -4.89 10.05
CA LEU A 108 -17.58 -4.83 9.41
C LEU A 108 -17.60 -3.93 8.17
N PHE A 109 -18.67 -3.96 7.36
CA PHE A 109 -18.81 -3.03 6.24
C PHE A 109 -18.86 -1.57 6.71
N PHE A 110 -19.68 -1.28 7.73
CA PHE A 110 -19.71 0.04 8.32
C PHE A 110 -18.35 0.50 8.83
N ALA A 111 -17.65 -0.38 9.55
CA ALA A 111 -16.30 -0.13 10.05
C ALA A 111 -15.33 0.17 8.87
N ARG A 112 -15.36 -0.63 7.78
CA ARG A 112 -14.50 -0.39 6.62
C ARG A 112 -14.79 0.91 5.88
N ILE A 113 -16.03 1.37 5.84
CA ILE A 113 -16.40 2.68 5.30
C ILE A 113 -15.79 3.79 6.16
N VAL A 114 -15.95 3.70 7.48
CA VAL A 114 -15.34 4.68 8.43
C VAL A 114 -13.81 4.68 8.29
N ALA A 115 -13.19 3.49 8.26
CA ALA A 115 -11.76 3.34 8.07
C ALA A 115 -11.28 3.95 6.73
N GLY A 116 -12.04 3.77 5.64
CA GLY A 116 -11.72 4.36 4.34
C GLY A 116 -11.75 5.88 4.38
N ILE A 117 -12.75 6.47 5.02
CA ILE A 117 -12.80 7.93 5.23
C ILE A 117 -11.60 8.39 6.05
N CYS A 118 -11.33 7.75 7.18
CA CYS A 118 -10.26 8.12 8.09
C CYS A 118 -8.86 7.75 7.59
N GLY A 119 -8.72 6.71 6.76
CA GLY A 119 -7.45 6.25 6.17
C GLY A 119 -6.79 7.28 5.23
N ALA A 120 -7.50 8.34 4.86
CA ALA A 120 -6.91 9.50 4.19
C ALA A 120 -5.96 10.32 5.11
N SER A 121 -5.80 9.93 6.38
CA SER A 121 -4.78 10.46 7.32
C SER A 121 -3.38 10.46 6.71
N PHE A 122 -3.05 9.47 5.87
CA PHE A 122 -1.75 9.37 5.20
C PHE A 122 -1.44 10.59 4.32
N THR A 123 -2.43 11.14 3.61
CA THR A 123 -2.24 12.35 2.79
C THR A 123 -1.98 13.57 3.68
N THR A 124 -2.72 13.71 4.78
CA THR A 124 -2.52 14.78 5.76
C THR A 124 -1.19 14.64 6.50
N ALA A 125 -0.78 13.42 6.86
CA ALA A 125 0.52 13.14 7.47
C ALA A 125 1.68 13.51 6.52
N SER A 126 1.54 13.20 5.23
CA SER A 126 2.52 13.58 4.20
C SER A 126 2.60 15.10 4.03
N ALA A 127 1.45 15.79 4.04
CA ALA A 127 1.41 17.25 3.99
C ALA A 127 2.04 17.88 5.26
N TYR A 128 1.71 17.35 6.44
CA TYR A 128 2.34 17.76 7.70
C TYR A 128 3.86 17.59 7.66
N MET A 129 4.34 16.44 7.16
CA MET A 129 5.77 16.17 6.98
C MET A 129 6.42 17.19 6.03
N ALA A 130 5.74 17.58 4.95
CA ALA A 130 6.22 18.60 4.04
C ALA A 130 6.34 19.97 4.71
N ASP A 131 5.35 20.34 5.56
CA ASP A 131 5.32 21.62 6.27
C ASP A 131 6.47 21.78 7.28
N ILE A 132 6.83 20.70 7.97
CA ILE A 132 7.92 20.72 8.99
C ILE A 132 9.31 20.46 8.40
N SER A 133 9.41 20.06 7.13
CA SER A 133 10.68 19.70 6.49
C SER A 133 11.31 20.87 5.78
N THR A 134 12.60 21.14 6.06
CA THR A 134 13.42 22.04 5.26
C THR A 134 13.71 21.42 3.89
N PRO A 135 13.94 22.22 2.82
CA PRO A 135 14.16 21.68 1.46
C PRO A 135 15.27 20.63 1.39
N ASP A 136 16.36 20.81 2.13
CA ASP A 136 17.52 19.91 2.21
C ASP A 136 17.21 18.58 2.90
N LYS A 137 16.29 18.55 3.89
CA LYS A 137 15.91 17.36 4.66
C LYS A 137 14.62 16.69 4.18
N ARG A 138 13.90 17.31 3.23
CA ARG A 138 12.59 16.83 2.79
C ARG A 138 12.63 15.39 2.28
N ALA A 139 13.60 15.04 1.44
CA ALA A 139 13.74 13.69 0.91
C ALA A 139 14.03 12.66 2.03
N GLN A 140 14.88 13.02 2.99
CA GLN A 140 15.19 12.17 4.14
C GLN A 140 13.94 11.93 5.01
N ASN A 141 13.18 12.98 5.31
CA ASN A 141 12.00 12.90 6.16
C ASN A 141 10.87 12.08 5.51
N PHE A 142 10.67 12.22 4.17
CA PHE A 142 9.74 11.35 3.45
C PHE A 142 10.23 9.90 3.41
N GLY A 143 11.54 9.66 3.42
CA GLY A 143 12.12 8.33 3.57
C GLY A 143 11.73 7.65 4.89
N LEU A 144 11.57 8.41 5.98
CA LEU A 144 11.07 7.90 7.26
C LEU A 144 9.62 7.39 7.16
N ILE A 145 8.76 8.07 6.39
CA ILE A 145 7.39 7.58 6.14
C ILE A 145 7.42 6.20 5.47
N GLY A 146 8.26 6.05 4.44
CA GLY A 146 8.46 4.76 3.79
C GLY A 146 9.00 3.67 4.72
N ALA A 147 9.95 4.03 5.60
CA ALA A 147 10.49 3.12 6.61
C ALA A 147 9.43 2.71 7.64
N ALA A 148 8.59 3.65 8.11
CA ALA A 148 7.48 3.37 9.02
C ALA A 148 6.47 2.40 8.38
N PHE A 149 6.14 2.61 7.10
CA PHE A 149 5.28 1.73 6.33
C PHE A 149 5.85 0.32 6.25
N GLY A 150 7.12 0.18 5.84
CA GLY A 150 7.78 -1.12 5.74
C GLY A 150 7.87 -1.85 7.07
N LEU A 151 8.27 -1.16 8.15
CA LEU A 151 8.33 -1.72 9.50
C LEU A 151 6.95 -2.15 10.01
N GLY A 152 5.90 -1.34 9.76
CA GLY A 152 4.54 -1.66 10.16
C GLY A 152 4.02 -2.94 9.51
N PHE A 153 4.29 -3.15 8.23
CA PHE A 153 3.95 -4.37 7.51
C PHE A 153 4.78 -5.60 7.90
N ILE A 154 5.91 -5.43 8.58
CA ILE A 154 6.66 -6.54 9.19
C ILE A 154 6.10 -6.84 10.58
N ILE A 155 5.97 -5.80 11.42
CA ILE A 155 5.59 -5.93 12.83
C ILE A 155 4.13 -6.36 12.96
N GLY A 156 3.21 -5.79 12.16
CA GLY A 156 1.77 -6.04 12.25
C GLY A 156 1.41 -7.52 12.15
N PRO A 157 1.70 -8.20 11.03
CA PRO A 157 1.42 -9.64 10.90
C PRO A 157 2.19 -10.50 11.91
N GLY A 158 3.42 -10.10 12.28
CA GLY A 158 4.19 -10.75 13.32
C GLY A 158 3.48 -10.72 14.69
N LEU A 159 2.98 -9.54 15.09
CA LEU A 159 2.16 -9.41 16.29
C LEU A 159 0.85 -10.20 16.19
N ALA A 160 0.19 -10.18 15.03
CA ALA A 160 -1.03 -10.96 14.82
C ALA A 160 -0.78 -12.44 15.08
N SER A 161 0.36 -12.99 14.61
CA SER A 161 0.73 -14.39 14.80
C SER A 161 0.88 -14.79 16.27
N LEU A 162 1.19 -13.84 17.16
CA LEU A 162 1.32 -14.05 18.60
C LEU A 162 -0.01 -13.85 19.34
N LEU A 163 -0.86 -12.95 18.83
CA LEU A 163 -2.09 -12.55 19.50
C LEU A 163 -3.29 -13.44 19.17
N VAL A 164 -3.27 -14.13 18.03
CA VAL A 164 -4.39 -14.94 17.55
C VAL A 164 -4.70 -16.12 18.48
N ASP A 165 -3.71 -16.64 19.20
CA ASP A 165 -3.88 -17.71 20.17
C ASP A 165 -4.78 -17.31 21.37
N PHE A 166 -4.92 -15.99 21.60
CA PHE A 166 -5.83 -15.42 22.63
C PHE A 166 -7.25 -15.15 22.09
N GLY A 167 -7.48 -15.35 20.80
CA GLY A 167 -8.78 -15.22 20.14
C GLY A 167 -8.75 -14.34 18.90
N THR A 168 -9.62 -14.65 17.94
CA THR A 168 -9.71 -13.96 16.62
C THR A 168 -9.93 -12.46 16.72
N ARG A 169 -10.56 -11.97 17.80
CA ARG A 169 -10.89 -10.55 18.01
C ARG A 169 -9.79 -9.78 18.73
N VAL A 170 -8.82 -10.46 19.36
CA VAL A 170 -7.74 -9.82 20.14
C VAL A 170 -6.85 -8.92 19.27
N PRO A 171 -6.44 -9.30 18.05
CA PRO A 171 -5.68 -8.41 17.17
C PRO A 171 -6.39 -7.08 16.89
N PHE A 172 -7.72 -7.09 16.72
CA PHE A 172 -8.50 -5.86 16.53
C PHE A 172 -8.49 -4.97 17.77
N LEU A 173 -8.63 -5.56 18.98
CA LEU A 173 -8.57 -4.82 20.23
C LEU A 173 -7.20 -4.18 20.45
N VAL A 174 -6.12 -4.89 20.12
CA VAL A 174 -4.76 -4.36 20.19
C VAL A 174 -4.56 -3.23 19.18
N ALA A 175 -5.03 -3.39 17.94
CA ALA A 175 -5.00 -2.34 16.93
C ALA A 175 -5.78 -1.09 17.39
N ALA A 176 -6.98 -1.27 17.95
CA ALA A 176 -7.76 -0.18 18.53
C ALA A 176 -7.02 0.52 19.66
N GLY A 177 -6.44 -0.24 20.59
CA GLY A 177 -5.65 0.31 21.69
C GLY A 177 -4.46 1.13 21.21
N LEU A 178 -3.68 0.60 20.25
CA LEU A 178 -2.53 1.31 19.67
C LEU A 178 -2.95 2.61 18.97
N SER A 179 -4.03 2.57 18.16
CA SER A 179 -4.52 3.76 17.44
C SER A 179 -5.07 4.82 18.38
N LEU A 180 -5.83 4.42 19.42
CA LEU A 180 -6.37 5.36 20.41
C LEU A 180 -5.29 5.92 21.33
N LEU A 181 -4.27 5.14 21.69
CA LEU A 181 -3.11 5.63 22.45
C LEU A 181 -2.29 6.62 21.60
N ASN A 182 -2.11 6.33 20.31
CA ASN A 182 -1.44 7.26 19.40
C ASN A 182 -2.26 8.56 19.20
N TRP A 183 -3.58 8.45 19.10
CA TRP A 183 -4.47 9.61 19.11
C TRP A 183 -4.32 10.45 20.36
N LEU A 184 -4.34 9.80 21.53
CA LEU A 184 -4.18 10.49 22.83
C LEU A 184 -2.82 11.19 22.93
N TYR A 185 -1.75 10.50 22.52
CA TYR A 185 -0.42 11.08 22.45
C TYR A 185 -0.38 12.31 21.53
N GLY A 186 -0.97 12.20 20.33
CA GLY A 186 -1.08 13.33 19.39
C GLY A 186 -1.90 14.49 19.93
N PHE A 187 -2.97 14.20 20.68
CA PHE A 187 -3.80 15.23 21.28
C PHE A 187 -3.00 16.16 22.21
N PHE A 188 -2.05 15.63 22.97
CA PHE A 188 -1.22 16.41 23.88
C PHE A 188 0.07 16.95 23.27
N VAL A 189 0.67 16.26 22.31
CA VAL A 189 2.04 16.52 21.85
C VAL A 189 2.10 17.13 20.46
N LEU A 190 1.11 16.87 19.57
CA LEU A 190 1.20 17.33 18.19
C LEU A 190 0.89 18.82 18.07
N PRO A 191 1.83 19.69 17.66
CA PRO A 191 1.54 21.09 17.35
C PRO A 191 0.84 21.21 16.00
N GLU A 192 0.27 22.38 15.70
CA GLU A 192 -0.21 22.70 14.35
C GLU A 192 0.98 23.05 13.44
N SER A 193 1.06 22.45 12.25
CA SER A 193 2.14 22.73 11.30
C SER A 193 1.81 23.83 10.31
N LEU A 194 0.51 24.02 10.01
CA LEU A 194 0.05 24.98 9.01
C LEU A 194 -0.33 26.31 9.69
N ALA A 195 0.51 27.32 9.53
CA ALA A 195 0.26 28.67 10.05
C ALA A 195 -1.05 29.23 9.47
N PRO A 196 -1.83 29.99 10.26
CA PRO A 196 -3.13 30.52 9.83
C PRO A 196 -3.09 31.30 8.51
N GLU A 197 -2.03 32.05 8.26
CA GLU A 197 -1.78 32.83 7.05
C GLU A 197 -1.55 31.98 5.80
N ASN A 198 -1.15 30.72 5.96
CA ASN A 198 -0.94 29.76 4.87
C ASN A 198 -2.17 28.90 4.59
N ARG A 199 -3.23 29.04 5.39
CA ARG A 199 -4.48 28.29 5.20
C ARG A 199 -5.22 28.77 3.95
N ARG A 200 -5.84 27.81 3.26
CA ARG A 200 -6.60 28.07 2.02
C ARG A 200 -8.05 27.68 2.22
N ALA A 201 -8.98 28.45 1.63
CA ALA A 201 -10.37 28.06 1.58
C ALA A 201 -10.54 26.73 0.81
N PHE A 202 -11.44 25.88 1.30
CA PHE A 202 -11.76 24.62 0.64
C PHE A 202 -12.38 24.85 -0.74
N ASP A 203 -11.92 24.12 -1.75
CA ASP A 203 -12.40 24.20 -3.13
C ASP A 203 -12.74 22.78 -3.65
N TRP A 204 -14.04 22.53 -3.88
CA TRP A 204 -14.54 21.27 -4.44
C TRP A 204 -13.95 20.92 -5.80
N LYS A 205 -13.55 21.90 -6.62
CA LYS A 205 -12.96 21.65 -7.94
C LYS A 205 -11.57 21.03 -7.83
N ARG A 206 -10.83 21.37 -6.77
CA ARG A 206 -9.52 20.80 -6.47
C ARG A 206 -9.61 19.45 -5.76
N ALA A 207 -10.68 19.21 -5.02
CA ALA A 207 -10.96 17.96 -4.33
C ALA A 207 -11.49 16.87 -5.29
N ASN A 208 -11.06 16.88 -6.55
CA ASN A 208 -11.49 15.92 -7.57
C ASN A 208 -10.42 14.84 -7.77
N PRO A 209 -10.65 13.58 -7.31
CA PRO A 209 -9.69 12.49 -7.44
C PRO A 209 -9.42 12.09 -8.90
N LEU A 210 -10.36 12.39 -9.81
CA LEU A 210 -10.23 12.06 -11.23
C LEU A 210 -9.40 13.08 -12.02
N GLY A 211 -9.14 14.26 -11.45
CA GLY A 211 -8.36 15.31 -12.12
C GLY A 211 -6.94 14.88 -12.49
N SER A 212 -6.32 14.06 -11.64
CA SER A 212 -4.96 13.57 -11.85
C SER A 212 -4.81 12.63 -13.05
N PHE A 213 -5.90 11.98 -13.52
CA PHE A 213 -5.83 11.13 -14.72
C PHE A 213 -5.61 11.92 -16.00
N ARG A 214 -6.13 13.17 -16.07
CA ARG A 214 -5.92 14.05 -17.23
C ARG A 214 -4.44 14.37 -17.45
N ALA A 215 -3.67 14.45 -16.38
CA ALA A 215 -2.24 14.66 -16.43
C ALA A 215 -1.53 13.58 -17.25
N LEU A 216 -1.89 12.33 -17.03
CA LEU A 216 -1.25 11.19 -17.70
C LEU A 216 -1.52 11.14 -19.21
N THR A 217 -2.63 11.72 -19.70
CA THR A 217 -2.94 11.75 -21.14
C THR A 217 -1.98 12.63 -21.95
N ARG A 218 -1.24 13.52 -21.28
CA ARG A 218 -0.19 14.34 -21.91
C ARG A 218 1.01 13.49 -22.33
N TYR A 219 1.31 12.43 -21.62
CA TYR A 219 2.51 11.60 -21.80
C TYR A 219 2.25 10.40 -22.70
N ARG A 220 1.84 10.66 -23.96
CA ARG A 220 1.50 9.59 -24.92
C ARG A 220 2.65 8.62 -25.17
N THR A 221 3.89 9.10 -25.16
CA THR A 221 5.09 8.26 -25.31
C THR A 221 5.32 7.31 -24.15
N LEU A 222 4.84 7.67 -22.94
CA LEU A 222 4.96 6.88 -21.71
C LEU A 222 3.76 5.95 -21.49
N PHE A 223 2.69 6.07 -22.29
CA PHE A 223 1.44 5.35 -22.07
C PHE A 223 1.65 3.84 -21.96
N GLY A 224 2.52 3.26 -22.78
CA GLY A 224 2.86 1.84 -22.73
C GLY A 224 3.50 1.42 -21.40
N LEU A 225 4.41 2.22 -20.84
CA LEU A 225 5.04 1.96 -19.55
C LEU A 225 4.08 2.19 -18.39
N ILE A 226 3.24 3.21 -18.48
CA ILE A 226 2.20 3.48 -17.47
C ILE A 226 1.20 2.31 -17.42
N LEU A 227 0.75 1.84 -18.58
CA LEU A 227 -0.17 0.69 -18.65
C LEU A 227 0.51 -0.61 -18.18
N ALA A 228 1.79 -0.81 -18.48
CA ALA A 228 2.57 -1.94 -17.94
C ALA A 228 2.60 -1.91 -16.40
N LEU A 229 2.78 -0.72 -15.82
CA LEU A 229 2.76 -0.52 -14.38
C LEU A 229 1.37 -0.84 -13.77
N VAL A 230 0.28 -0.46 -14.44
CA VAL A 230 -1.09 -0.80 -14.02
C VAL A 230 -1.29 -2.31 -13.97
N PHE A 231 -0.90 -3.05 -15.03
CA PHE A 231 -1.02 -4.51 -15.03
C PHE A 231 -0.15 -5.17 -13.96
N MET A 232 1.04 -4.63 -13.71
CA MET A 232 1.90 -5.11 -12.63
C MET A 232 1.25 -4.88 -11.25
N TYR A 233 0.66 -3.72 -11.01
CA TYR A 233 -0.05 -3.44 -9.75
C TYR A 233 -1.30 -4.31 -9.59
N LEU A 234 -2.09 -4.52 -10.66
CA LEU A 234 -3.21 -5.45 -10.63
C LEU A 234 -2.77 -6.88 -10.29
N ALA A 235 -1.66 -7.35 -10.88
CA ALA A 235 -1.08 -8.64 -10.52
C ALA A 235 -0.68 -8.70 -9.04
N GLY A 236 -0.08 -7.64 -8.50
CA GLY A 236 0.31 -7.54 -7.09
C GLY A 236 -0.86 -7.66 -6.11
N GLN A 237 -2.09 -7.30 -6.53
CA GLN A 237 -3.28 -7.43 -5.68
C GLN A 237 -3.60 -8.86 -5.28
N VAL A 238 -3.15 -9.87 -6.04
CA VAL A 238 -3.30 -11.30 -5.65
C VAL A 238 -2.68 -11.56 -4.28
N MET A 239 -1.44 -11.10 -4.08
CA MET A 239 -0.74 -11.33 -2.81
C MET A 239 -1.39 -10.60 -1.64
N GLN A 240 -1.93 -9.41 -1.89
CA GLN A 240 -2.54 -8.59 -0.84
C GLN A 240 -3.95 -9.05 -0.45
N SER A 241 -4.73 -9.54 -1.40
CA SER A 241 -6.16 -9.82 -1.18
C SER A 241 -6.50 -11.31 -1.08
N VAL A 242 -5.72 -12.20 -1.70
CA VAL A 242 -6.03 -13.63 -1.78
C VAL A 242 -5.11 -14.50 -0.92
N TRP A 243 -3.88 -14.04 -0.61
CA TRP A 243 -2.86 -14.86 0.06
C TRP A 243 -3.38 -15.60 1.30
N THR A 244 -4.06 -14.90 2.18
CA THR A 244 -4.57 -15.47 3.43
C THR A 244 -5.60 -16.57 3.16
N TYR A 245 -6.60 -16.30 2.31
CA TYR A 245 -7.62 -17.28 1.93
C TYR A 245 -7.03 -18.48 1.22
N PHE A 246 -6.12 -18.23 0.29
CA PHE A 246 -5.45 -19.26 -0.49
C PHE A 246 -4.63 -20.21 0.38
N THR A 247 -3.82 -19.66 1.28
CA THR A 247 -2.95 -20.48 2.14
C THR A 247 -3.73 -21.25 3.19
N MET A 248 -4.77 -20.64 3.75
CA MET A 248 -5.69 -21.33 4.67
C MET A 248 -6.44 -22.46 3.95
N LEU A 249 -6.99 -22.23 2.75
CA LEU A 249 -7.79 -23.22 2.03
C LEU A 249 -6.93 -24.32 1.44
N LYS A 250 -5.80 -23.98 0.80
CA LYS A 250 -4.97 -24.95 0.06
C LYS A 250 -4.04 -25.76 0.93
N PHE A 251 -3.45 -25.13 1.96
CA PHE A 251 -2.44 -25.75 2.81
C PHE A 251 -2.91 -26.00 4.24
N GLY A 252 -4.13 -25.57 4.60
CA GLY A 252 -4.66 -25.72 5.96
C GLY A 252 -3.92 -24.84 6.97
N TRP A 253 -3.37 -23.68 6.55
CA TRP A 253 -2.63 -22.81 7.46
C TRP A 253 -3.55 -22.17 8.50
N THR A 254 -3.02 -22.07 9.72
CA THR A 254 -3.62 -21.27 10.77
C THR A 254 -3.31 -19.79 10.55
N GLU A 255 -4.07 -18.90 11.19
CA GLU A 255 -3.83 -17.45 11.19
C GLU A 255 -2.41 -17.11 11.64
N ARG A 256 -1.89 -17.89 12.60
CA ARG A 256 -0.51 -17.76 13.08
C ARG A 256 0.51 -17.97 11.96
N LEU A 257 0.36 -19.05 11.18
CA LEU A 257 1.29 -19.35 10.09
C LEU A 257 1.17 -18.34 8.95
N VAL A 258 -0.03 -17.85 8.67
CA VAL A 258 -0.26 -16.73 7.74
C VAL A 258 0.47 -15.48 8.22
N GLY A 259 0.33 -15.09 9.48
CA GLY A 259 1.03 -13.94 10.06
C GLY A 259 2.55 -14.05 9.94
N ILE A 260 3.11 -15.23 10.23
CA ILE A 260 4.54 -15.51 10.05
C ILE A 260 4.96 -15.35 8.58
N SER A 261 4.17 -15.90 7.64
CA SER A 261 4.49 -15.82 6.21
C SER A 261 4.50 -14.37 5.70
N LEU A 262 3.54 -13.54 6.13
CA LEU A 262 3.49 -12.12 5.78
C LEU A 262 4.65 -11.33 6.39
N THR A 263 5.07 -11.69 7.60
CA THR A 263 6.29 -11.13 8.20
C THR A 263 7.52 -11.47 7.37
N VAL A 264 7.64 -12.73 6.91
CA VAL A 264 8.74 -13.16 6.02
C VAL A 264 8.70 -12.37 4.70
N VAL A 265 7.51 -12.18 4.10
CA VAL A 265 7.36 -11.31 2.91
C VAL A 265 7.85 -9.90 3.21
N GLY A 266 7.41 -9.30 4.33
CA GLY A 266 7.82 -7.95 4.71
C GLY A 266 9.33 -7.81 4.86
N VAL A 267 9.98 -8.74 5.56
CA VAL A 267 11.44 -8.77 5.72
C VAL A 267 12.15 -8.94 4.37
N ALA A 268 11.69 -9.88 3.53
CA ALA A 268 12.28 -10.13 2.23
C ALA A 268 12.17 -8.89 1.32
N VAL A 269 11.01 -8.24 1.29
CA VAL A 269 10.80 -6.97 0.55
C VAL A 269 11.71 -5.87 1.09
N ALA A 270 11.84 -5.73 2.41
CA ALA A 270 12.72 -4.74 3.02
C ALA A 270 14.20 -4.95 2.63
N VAL A 271 14.68 -6.20 2.63
CA VAL A 271 16.03 -6.55 2.18
C VAL A 271 16.24 -6.21 0.70
N VAL A 272 15.27 -6.55 -0.15
CA VAL A 272 15.35 -6.27 -1.59
C VAL A 272 15.33 -4.76 -1.85
N GLN A 273 14.34 -4.05 -1.33
CA GLN A 273 14.16 -2.62 -1.60
C GLN A 273 15.17 -1.74 -0.88
N GLY A 274 15.55 -2.10 0.35
CA GLY A 274 16.53 -1.35 1.14
C GLY A 274 17.98 -1.57 0.74
N GLY A 275 18.31 -2.78 0.26
CA GLY A 275 19.70 -3.18 -0.04
C GLY A 275 19.93 -3.60 -1.49
N LEU A 276 19.27 -4.66 -1.96
CA LEU A 276 19.60 -5.30 -3.24
C LEU A 276 19.39 -4.39 -4.46
N ILE A 277 18.37 -3.53 -4.44
CA ILE A 277 18.11 -2.57 -5.52
C ILE A 277 19.34 -1.70 -5.80
N ARG A 278 19.99 -1.20 -4.74
CA ARG A 278 21.17 -0.34 -4.85
C ARG A 278 22.38 -1.04 -5.43
N LEU A 279 22.45 -2.37 -5.32
CA LEU A 279 23.54 -3.21 -5.83
C LEU A 279 23.26 -3.69 -7.25
N ILE A 280 22.01 -4.01 -7.57
CA ILE A 280 21.61 -4.67 -8.81
C ILE A 280 21.39 -3.65 -9.92
N ILE A 281 20.55 -2.62 -9.70
CA ILE A 281 20.20 -1.66 -10.76
C ILE A 281 21.41 -0.96 -11.37
N PRO A 282 22.43 -0.50 -10.60
CA PRO A 282 23.61 0.10 -11.20
C PRO A 282 24.44 -0.86 -12.06
N LYS A 283 24.41 -2.18 -11.75
CA LYS A 283 25.19 -3.19 -12.49
C LYS A 283 24.54 -3.62 -13.79
N ILE A 284 23.21 -3.84 -13.79
CA ILE A 284 22.50 -4.39 -14.96
C ILE A 284 21.70 -3.33 -15.73
N GLY A 285 21.54 -2.13 -15.18
CA GLY A 285 20.74 -1.05 -15.73
C GLY A 285 19.24 -1.22 -15.47
N GLN A 286 18.49 -0.10 -15.51
CA GLN A 286 17.05 -0.09 -15.21
C GLN A 286 16.25 -1.00 -16.17
N LYS A 287 16.54 -0.96 -17.48
CA LYS A 287 15.85 -1.77 -18.49
C LYS A 287 15.95 -3.27 -18.20
N ASN A 288 17.15 -3.78 -17.95
CA ASN A 288 17.36 -5.20 -17.68
C ASN A 288 16.77 -5.59 -16.31
N ALA A 289 16.81 -4.69 -15.31
CA ALA A 289 16.18 -4.92 -14.01
C ALA A 289 14.66 -5.09 -14.12
N VAL A 290 14.00 -4.31 -14.99
CA VAL A 290 12.56 -4.45 -15.26
C VAL A 290 12.26 -5.83 -15.84
N PHE A 291 12.94 -6.24 -16.91
CA PHE A 291 12.68 -7.54 -17.55
C PHE A 291 13.01 -8.72 -16.62
N LEU A 292 14.13 -8.64 -15.90
CA LEU A 292 14.48 -9.65 -14.91
C LEU A 292 13.38 -9.79 -13.84
N GLY A 293 12.96 -8.67 -13.25
CA GLY A 293 11.94 -8.71 -12.21
C GLY A 293 10.57 -9.18 -12.72
N LEU A 294 10.10 -8.72 -13.89
CA LEU A 294 8.86 -9.21 -14.51
C LEU A 294 8.92 -10.72 -14.80
N THR A 295 10.07 -11.21 -15.30
CA THR A 295 10.26 -12.64 -15.56
C THR A 295 10.19 -13.43 -14.26
N VAL A 296 10.86 -12.98 -13.20
CA VAL A 296 10.82 -13.62 -11.88
C VAL A 296 9.39 -13.59 -11.28
N TYR A 297 8.62 -12.52 -11.50
CA TYR A 297 7.19 -12.48 -11.10
C TYR A 297 6.37 -13.57 -11.78
N ILE A 298 6.54 -13.81 -13.09
CA ILE A 298 5.83 -14.89 -13.80
C ILE A 298 6.12 -16.23 -13.14
N PHE A 299 7.40 -16.56 -12.95
CA PHE A 299 7.78 -17.83 -12.31
C PHE A 299 7.26 -17.95 -10.88
N SER A 300 7.26 -16.86 -10.12
CA SER A 300 6.73 -16.84 -8.75
C SER A 300 5.22 -17.08 -8.74
N PHE A 301 4.47 -16.39 -9.60
CA PHE A 301 3.01 -16.56 -9.68
C PHE A 301 2.63 -17.96 -10.19
N LEU A 302 3.30 -18.49 -11.21
CA LEU A 302 3.10 -19.86 -11.66
C LEU A 302 3.45 -20.85 -10.55
N GLY A 303 4.56 -20.63 -9.85
CA GLY A 303 4.94 -21.42 -8.70
C GLY A 303 3.85 -21.45 -7.62
N PHE A 304 3.32 -20.29 -7.19
CA PHE A 304 2.21 -20.22 -6.23
C PHE A 304 0.95 -20.90 -6.73
N ALA A 305 0.58 -20.73 -8.01
CA ALA A 305 -0.60 -21.35 -8.59
C ALA A 305 -0.57 -22.88 -8.46
N PHE A 306 0.59 -23.49 -8.73
CA PHE A 306 0.77 -24.94 -8.74
C PHE A 306 1.46 -25.51 -7.50
N ALA A 307 1.84 -24.71 -6.50
CA ALA A 307 2.42 -25.20 -5.24
C ALA A 307 1.50 -26.21 -4.57
N THR A 308 2.02 -27.36 -4.20
CA THR A 308 1.28 -28.44 -3.53
C THR A 308 1.65 -28.60 -2.06
N GLN A 309 2.77 -28.05 -1.63
CA GLN A 309 3.31 -28.18 -0.29
C GLN A 309 3.54 -26.80 0.36
N SER A 310 3.33 -26.70 1.67
CA SER A 310 3.51 -25.46 2.44
C SER A 310 4.92 -24.86 2.30
N TRP A 311 5.97 -25.68 2.27
CA TRP A 311 7.34 -25.21 2.13
C TRP A 311 7.60 -24.52 0.79
N MET A 312 6.90 -24.97 -0.29
CA MET A 312 7.02 -24.33 -1.62
C MET A 312 6.51 -22.89 -1.56
N ALA A 313 5.42 -22.64 -0.83
CA ALA A 313 4.88 -21.30 -0.65
C ALA A 313 5.91 -20.38 0.05
N PHE A 314 6.58 -20.84 1.11
CA PHE A 314 7.65 -20.07 1.75
C PHE A 314 8.87 -19.88 0.84
N ALA A 315 9.30 -20.89 0.11
CA ALA A 315 10.42 -20.78 -0.82
C ALA A 315 10.15 -19.75 -1.93
N LEU A 316 8.92 -19.70 -2.45
CA LEU A 316 8.51 -18.79 -3.51
C LEU A 316 8.37 -17.32 -3.04
N ILE A 317 8.27 -17.05 -1.74
CA ILE A 317 8.31 -15.69 -1.20
C ILE A 317 9.62 -14.99 -1.59
N VAL A 318 10.74 -15.69 -1.60
CA VAL A 318 12.05 -15.11 -1.90
C VAL A 318 12.12 -14.56 -3.34
N PRO A 319 11.87 -15.36 -4.41
CA PRO A 319 11.87 -14.83 -5.77
C PRO A 319 10.75 -13.81 -5.99
N TYR A 320 9.57 -13.99 -5.40
CA TYR A 320 8.48 -12.99 -5.45
C TYR A 320 8.93 -11.64 -4.91
N SER A 321 9.56 -11.61 -3.74
CA SER A 321 10.07 -10.37 -3.14
C SER A 321 11.19 -9.74 -3.95
N PHE A 322 12.07 -10.56 -4.53
CA PHE A 322 13.13 -10.10 -5.44
C PHE A 322 12.55 -9.42 -6.68
N ALA A 323 11.47 -9.94 -7.24
CA ALA A 323 10.78 -9.33 -8.37
C ALA A 323 10.27 -7.89 -8.07
N GLY A 324 10.17 -7.50 -6.80
CA GLY A 324 9.85 -6.15 -6.35
C GLY A 324 10.81 -5.06 -6.82
N ILE A 325 11.97 -5.40 -7.41
CA ILE A 325 12.87 -4.44 -8.07
C ILE A 325 12.22 -3.76 -9.28
N THR A 326 11.21 -4.41 -9.89
CA THR A 326 10.55 -3.95 -11.12
C THR A 326 9.88 -2.60 -10.96
N GLY A 327 9.12 -2.40 -9.89
CA GLY A 327 8.36 -1.17 -9.66
C GLY A 327 9.24 0.08 -9.67
N PRO A 328 10.23 0.17 -8.78
CA PRO A 328 11.17 1.29 -8.78
C PRO A 328 11.93 1.47 -10.10
N ALA A 329 12.27 0.38 -10.79
CA ALA A 329 12.97 0.46 -12.07
C ALA A 329 12.10 1.08 -13.19
N ILE A 330 10.81 0.66 -13.30
CA ILE A 330 9.86 1.26 -14.27
C ILE A 330 9.58 2.71 -13.89
N GLN A 331 9.34 3.02 -12.61
CA GLN A 331 9.12 4.40 -12.17
C GLN A 331 10.34 5.29 -12.45
N GLY A 332 11.55 4.77 -12.26
CA GLY A 332 12.78 5.49 -12.60
C GLY A 332 12.88 5.80 -14.09
N ILE A 333 12.50 4.86 -14.97
CA ILE A 333 12.46 5.09 -16.43
C ILE A 333 11.43 6.15 -16.79
N ILE A 334 10.21 6.07 -16.21
CA ILE A 334 9.12 7.01 -16.47
C ILE A 334 9.51 8.41 -15.98
N SER A 335 10.00 8.54 -14.75
CA SER A 335 10.42 9.81 -14.16
C SER A 335 11.57 10.46 -14.94
N GLY A 336 12.51 9.66 -15.44
CA GLY A 336 13.64 10.18 -16.23
C GLY A 336 13.25 10.80 -17.58
N GLN A 337 12.01 10.62 -18.04
CA GLN A 337 11.51 11.17 -19.31
C GLN A 337 10.62 12.41 -19.12
N VAL A 338 10.42 12.85 -17.89
CA VAL A 338 9.53 13.98 -17.56
C VAL A 338 10.34 15.09 -16.92
N PRO A 339 10.15 16.36 -17.35
CA PRO A 339 10.87 17.51 -16.80
C PRO A 339 10.67 17.63 -15.27
N PRO A 340 11.65 18.21 -14.54
CA PRO A 340 11.56 18.33 -13.07
C PRO A 340 10.33 19.09 -12.57
N ASN A 341 9.86 20.08 -13.31
CA ASN A 341 8.68 20.89 -12.96
C ASN A 341 7.34 20.16 -13.14
N GLU A 342 7.31 19.01 -13.84
CA GLU A 342 6.12 18.20 -14.08
C GLU A 342 6.11 16.90 -13.26
N GLN A 343 7.16 16.60 -12.50
CA GLN A 343 7.29 15.36 -11.70
C GLN A 343 6.14 15.19 -10.69
N GLY A 344 5.68 16.27 -10.08
CA GLY A 344 4.57 16.22 -9.14
C GLY A 344 3.24 15.80 -9.80
N GLU A 345 2.97 16.29 -11.01
CA GLU A 345 1.78 15.94 -11.80
C GLU A 345 1.83 14.47 -12.22
N LEU A 346 2.99 14.00 -12.68
CA LEU A 346 3.23 12.59 -13.03
C LEU A 346 3.01 11.67 -11.82
N GLN A 347 3.65 11.95 -10.68
CA GLN A 347 3.55 11.12 -9.50
C GLN A 347 2.13 11.09 -8.93
N GLY A 348 1.42 12.22 -8.97
CA GLY A 348 0.01 12.29 -8.62
C GLY A 348 -0.87 11.39 -9.50
N GLY A 349 -0.63 11.41 -10.82
CA GLY A 349 -1.32 10.54 -11.77
C GLY A 349 -1.02 9.05 -11.54
N LEU A 350 0.24 8.68 -11.33
CA LEU A 350 0.63 7.30 -11.04
C LEU A 350 0.01 6.80 -9.72
N THR A 351 0.00 7.64 -8.68
CA THR A 351 -0.64 7.30 -7.40
C THR A 351 -2.15 7.08 -7.55
N SER A 352 -2.82 7.90 -8.37
CA SER A 352 -4.25 7.72 -8.67
C SER A 352 -4.52 6.40 -9.39
N LEU A 353 -3.66 6.00 -10.34
CA LEU A 353 -3.75 4.69 -10.99
C LEU A 353 -3.52 3.54 -10.02
N MET A 354 -2.54 3.64 -9.13
CA MET A 354 -2.32 2.65 -8.06
C MET A 354 -3.56 2.50 -7.18
N SER A 355 -4.17 3.60 -6.78
CA SER A 355 -5.41 3.59 -5.99
C SER A 355 -6.55 2.88 -6.73
N LEU A 356 -6.71 3.14 -8.04
CA LEU A 356 -7.71 2.47 -8.86
C LEU A 356 -7.46 0.95 -8.92
N THR A 357 -6.20 0.51 -9.05
CA THR A 357 -5.87 -0.92 -9.00
C THR A 357 -6.15 -1.53 -7.63
N GLY A 358 -5.99 -0.76 -6.55
CA GLY A 358 -6.36 -1.14 -5.19
C GLY A 358 -7.87 -1.25 -4.95
N ILE A 359 -8.69 -0.55 -5.75
CA ILE A 359 -10.16 -0.66 -5.71
C ILE A 359 -10.64 -1.88 -6.48
N VAL A 360 -10.19 -2.03 -7.72
CA VAL A 360 -10.69 -3.08 -8.66
C VAL A 360 -10.01 -4.43 -8.40
N GLY A 361 -8.71 -4.42 -8.11
CA GLY A 361 -7.88 -5.62 -8.01
C GLY A 361 -8.36 -6.62 -6.97
N PRO A 362 -8.59 -6.22 -5.70
CA PRO A 362 -9.09 -7.13 -4.68
C PRO A 362 -10.40 -7.80 -5.06
N LEU A 363 -11.38 -7.04 -5.59
CA LEU A 363 -12.64 -7.62 -6.06
C LEU A 363 -12.42 -8.68 -7.14
N LEU A 364 -11.64 -8.34 -8.16
CA LEU A 364 -11.35 -9.25 -9.27
C LEU A 364 -10.71 -10.54 -8.76
N MET A 365 -9.69 -10.43 -7.93
CA MET A 365 -8.89 -11.57 -7.47
C MET A 365 -9.65 -12.45 -6.48
N THR A 366 -10.41 -11.86 -5.56
CA THR A 366 -11.18 -12.64 -4.57
C THR A 366 -12.40 -13.31 -5.19
N HIS A 367 -13.10 -12.65 -6.14
CA HIS A 367 -14.21 -13.29 -6.88
C HIS A 367 -13.70 -14.44 -7.75
N LEU A 368 -12.54 -14.27 -8.41
CA LEU A 368 -11.92 -15.35 -9.17
C LEU A 368 -11.54 -16.53 -8.27
N PHE A 369 -10.97 -16.24 -7.08
CA PHE A 369 -10.67 -17.25 -6.08
C PHE A 369 -11.92 -18.00 -5.65
N ALA A 370 -12.98 -17.29 -5.25
CA ALA A 370 -14.24 -17.88 -4.82
C ALA A 370 -14.89 -18.73 -5.93
N PHE A 371 -14.89 -18.21 -7.17
CA PHE A 371 -15.45 -18.94 -8.32
C PHE A 371 -14.80 -20.32 -8.53
N PHE A 372 -13.46 -20.41 -8.43
CA PHE A 372 -12.72 -21.66 -8.61
C PHE A 372 -12.57 -22.52 -7.35
N THR A 373 -13.07 -22.07 -6.19
CA THR A 373 -12.96 -22.82 -4.92
C THR A 373 -14.31 -23.19 -4.31
N ARG A 374 -15.43 -22.68 -4.83
CA ARG A 374 -16.77 -23.05 -4.38
C ARG A 374 -17.10 -24.51 -4.73
N PRO A 375 -18.00 -25.20 -3.99
CA PRO A 375 -18.36 -26.59 -4.25
C PRO A 375 -18.89 -26.85 -5.65
N ALA A 376 -19.56 -25.86 -6.28
CA ALA A 376 -20.11 -25.94 -7.63
C ALA A 376 -19.13 -25.45 -8.72
N ALA A 377 -17.84 -25.34 -8.42
CA ALA A 377 -16.85 -24.89 -9.39
C ALA A 377 -16.70 -25.92 -10.52
N PRO A 378 -16.64 -25.50 -11.80
CA PRO A 378 -16.42 -26.41 -12.92
C PRO A 378 -15.07 -27.12 -12.84
N VAL A 379 -14.08 -26.46 -12.27
CA VAL A 379 -12.75 -26.97 -11.95
C VAL A 379 -12.32 -26.39 -10.60
N TYR A 380 -11.98 -27.25 -9.66
CA TYR A 380 -11.45 -26.78 -8.37
C TYR A 380 -9.98 -26.40 -8.52
N PHE A 381 -9.69 -25.10 -8.48
CA PHE A 381 -8.33 -24.58 -8.67
C PHE A 381 -8.06 -23.30 -7.86
N PRO A 382 -7.66 -23.42 -6.59
CA PRO A 382 -7.36 -22.25 -5.73
C PRO A 382 -6.27 -21.33 -6.28
N GLY A 383 -5.43 -21.80 -7.19
CA GLY A 383 -4.36 -21.06 -7.85
C GLY A 383 -4.78 -20.10 -8.96
N ALA A 384 -6.08 -20.07 -9.35
CA ALA A 384 -6.57 -19.28 -10.48
C ALA A 384 -6.20 -17.78 -10.43
N PRO A 385 -6.28 -17.07 -9.27
CA PRO A 385 -5.86 -15.67 -9.20
C PRO A 385 -4.36 -15.47 -9.49
N TYR A 386 -3.53 -16.41 -9.11
CA TYR A 386 -2.09 -16.36 -9.40
C TYR A 386 -1.81 -16.56 -10.89
N LEU A 387 -2.57 -17.42 -11.58
CA LEU A 387 -2.49 -17.54 -13.05
C LEU A 387 -2.89 -16.24 -13.73
N LEU A 388 -3.98 -15.59 -13.28
CA LEU A 388 -4.38 -14.28 -13.81
C LEU A 388 -3.28 -13.23 -13.54
N GLY A 389 -2.68 -13.25 -12.35
CA GLY A 389 -1.52 -12.42 -12.04
C GLY A 389 -0.36 -12.64 -13.01
N ALA A 390 -0.01 -13.90 -13.32
CA ALA A 390 1.00 -14.22 -14.32
C ALA A 390 0.64 -13.69 -15.73
N VAL A 391 -0.62 -13.80 -16.14
CA VAL A 391 -1.12 -13.23 -17.42
C VAL A 391 -0.95 -11.70 -17.43
N PHE A 392 -1.30 -11.01 -16.36
CA PHE A 392 -1.09 -9.55 -16.25
C PHE A 392 0.39 -9.17 -16.34
N ILE A 393 1.28 -9.94 -15.73
CA ILE A 393 2.73 -9.71 -15.86
C ILE A 393 3.24 -9.98 -17.28
N ILE A 394 2.71 -11.00 -17.97
CA ILE A 394 3.03 -11.25 -19.39
C ILE A 394 2.61 -10.05 -20.25
N ILE A 395 1.40 -9.53 -20.04
CA ILE A 395 0.94 -8.30 -20.73
C ILE A 395 1.88 -7.13 -20.41
N SER A 396 2.27 -6.97 -19.15
CA SER A 396 3.22 -5.93 -18.73
C SER A 396 4.57 -6.06 -19.43
N ILE A 397 5.10 -7.27 -19.64
CA ILE A 397 6.34 -7.51 -20.40
C ILE A 397 6.19 -7.03 -21.86
N PHE A 398 5.10 -7.41 -22.53
CA PHE A 398 4.87 -7.00 -23.93
C PHE A 398 4.75 -5.49 -24.07
N LEU A 399 4.00 -4.84 -23.18
CA LEU A 399 3.84 -3.40 -23.15
C LEU A 399 5.18 -2.69 -22.90
N THR A 400 5.93 -3.18 -21.91
CA THR A 400 7.28 -2.65 -21.60
C THR A 400 8.23 -2.84 -22.78
N ALA A 401 8.26 -4.01 -23.39
CA ALA A 401 9.13 -4.31 -24.55
C ALA A 401 8.78 -3.40 -25.72
N SER A 402 7.49 -3.17 -26.00
CA SER A 402 7.04 -2.27 -27.06
C SER A 402 7.43 -0.82 -26.76
N ALA A 403 7.20 -0.34 -25.55
CA ALA A 403 7.50 1.04 -25.15
C ALA A 403 9.01 1.32 -25.13
N LEU A 404 9.84 0.34 -24.73
CA LEU A 404 11.29 0.49 -24.66
C LEU A 404 12.03 0.28 -26.00
N LYS A 405 11.35 -0.09 -27.08
CA LYS A 405 11.96 -0.10 -28.41
C LYS A 405 12.39 1.30 -28.90
N THR A 406 11.60 2.31 -28.53
CA THR A 406 11.84 3.72 -28.88
C THR A 406 12.59 4.48 -27.77
N TYR A 407 12.95 3.80 -26.68
CA TYR A 407 13.62 4.42 -25.55
C TYR A 407 15.11 4.59 -25.82
N VAL A 408 15.55 5.84 -25.94
CA VAL A 408 16.97 6.21 -25.90
C VAL A 408 17.32 6.54 -24.44
N GLN A 409 18.19 5.73 -23.85
CA GLN A 409 18.66 5.99 -22.49
C GLN A 409 19.34 7.36 -22.46
N PRO A 410 18.94 8.30 -21.56
CA PRO A 410 19.65 9.55 -21.42
C PRO A 410 21.12 9.23 -21.13
N VAL A 411 22.03 9.70 -21.98
CA VAL A 411 23.47 9.63 -21.71
C VAL A 411 23.65 10.37 -20.39
N ALA A 412 24.22 9.70 -19.38
CA ALA A 412 24.60 10.36 -18.13
C ALA A 412 25.46 11.56 -18.53
N SER A 413 24.92 12.77 -18.35
CA SER A 413 25.69 13.98 -18.54
C SER A 413 26.85 13.88 -17.56
N ASN A 414 28.05 13.66 -18.07
CA ASN A 414 29.29 13.93 -17.36
C ASN A 414 29.29 15.43 -17.04
N VAL A 415 28.63 15.82 -15.98
CA VAL A 415 28.85 17.13 -15.38
C VAL A 415 30.25 17.03 -14.81
N PRO A 416 31.24 17.79 -15.33
CA PRO A 416 32.54 17.85 -14.71
C PRO A 416 32.34 18.30 -13.27
N ALA A 417 33.06 17.67 -12.33
CA ALA A 417 33.11 18.13 -10.96
C ALA A 417 33.41 19.64 -10.93
N PRO A 418 32.77 20.46 -10.10
CA PRO A 418 33.13 21.85 -9.94
C PRO A 418 34.62 21.90 -9.63
N VAL A 419 35.36 22.63 -10.47
CA VAL A 419 36.76 22.96 -10.22
C VAL A 419 36.76 23.82 -8.97
N GLU A 420 37.28 23.29 -7.87
CA GLU A 420 37.54 24.08 -6.66
C GLU A 420 38.60 25.13 -7.04
N GLU A 421 38.20 26.42 -7.08
CA GLU A 421 39.11 27.55 -7.03
C GLU A 421 39.40 27.96 -5.57
#